data_524aa740b60082319a4904b1f9ab0fdc
#
_entry.id   524aa740b60082319a4904b1f9ab0fdc
#
_cell.length_a   1.000
_cell.length_b   1.000
_cell.length_c   1.000
_cell.angle_alpha   90.00
_cell.angle_beta   90.00
_cell.angle_gamma   90.00
#
_symmetry.space_group_name_H-M   'P 1'
#
loop_
_entity.id
_entity.type
_entity.pdbx_description
1 polymer ?
#
loop_
_entity_poly.entity_id
_entity_poly.type
_entity_poly.pdbx_seq_one_letter_code
_entity_poly.pdbx_strand_id
1 'polypeptide(L)'
;MMPVMETAGLNLANLKGKIESLQILTTQKADLRERMRGEFKALIGKDHEELMRVKDGKTKANFYVKQQGELIQELIMIADMDDGSFSVMQLLGRFTLQDVQEITSEINK
;
A
#
# COMPACT_ATOMS: atom_id res chain seq x y z
N MET A 1 18.23 -1.20 11.02
CA MET A 1 17.62 -0.73 10.98
C MET A 1 16.67 -0.57 10.10
N MET A 2 15.85 -1.01 9.54
CA MET A 2 14.94 -0.74 8.58
C MET A 2 13.58 -1.06 8.99
N PRO A 3 13.08 -0.54 10.06
CA PRO A 3 11.73 -0.82 10.54
C PRO A 3 10.67 -0.49 9.51
N VAL A 4 10.99 0.36 8.57
CA VAL A 4 10.03 0.72 7.55
C VAL A 4 9.58 -0.48 6.72
N MET A 5 10.36 -1.53 6.69
CA MET A 5 10.02 -2.71 5.91
C MET A 5 8.82 -3.46 6.46
N GLU A 6 8.43 -3.17 7.69
CA GLU A 6 7.29 -3.84 8.30
C GLU A 6 6.14 -2.89 8.59
N THR A 7 6.21 -1.68 8.06
CA THR A 7 5.17 -0.69 8.29
C THR A 7 3.83 -1.20 7.75
N ALA A 8 2.78 -1.02 8.54
CA ALA A 8 1.43 -1.43 8.18
C ALA A 8 1.29 -2.93 7.93
N GLY A 9 2.20 -3.75 8.46
CA GLY A 9 2.13 -5.19 8.31
C GLY A 9 2.63 -5.69 6.97
N LEU A 10 3.29 -4.85 6.20
CA LEU A 10 3.78 -5.24 4.90
C LEU A 10 5.16 -5.86 5.00
N ASN A 11 5.41 -6.87 4.17
CA ASN A 11 6.71 -7.50 4.10
C ASN A 11 7.35 -7.13 2.77
N LEU A 12 8.29 -6.19 2.80
CA LEU A 12 8.93 -5.69 1.60
C LEU A 12 10.32 -6.29 1.36
N ALA A 13 10.75 -7.20 2.22
CA ALA A 13 12.09 -7.74 2.13
C ALA A 13 12.35 -8.47 0.81
N ASN A 14 11.33 -9.14 0.26
CA ASN A 14 11.48 -9.90 -0.96
C ASN A 14 11.52 -9.05 -2.22
N LEU A 15 11.34 -7.74 -2.08
CA LEU A 15 11.36 -6.83 -3.22
C LEU A 15 12.66 -6.09 -3.38
N LYS A 16 13.68 -6.50 -2.63
CA LYS A 16 14.99 -5.87 -2.73
C LYS A 16 15.46 -5.89 -4.18
N GLY A 17 15.86 -4.73 -4.69
CA GLY A 17 16.27 -4.61 -6.07
C GLY A 17 15.15 -4.40 -7.06
N LYS A 18 13.89 -4.54 -6.64
CA LYS A 18 12.73 -4.31 -7.50
C LYS A 18 12.03 -2.99 -7.20
N ILE A 19 12.35 -2.38 -6.08
CA ILE A 19 11.71 -1.12 -5.64
C ILE A 19 12.51 0.06 -6.15
N GLU A 20 11.83 0.99 -6.80
CA GLU A 20 12.45 2.23 -7.26
C GLU A 20 12.15 3.37 -6.31
N SER A 21 10.99 3.36 -5.68
CA SER A 21 10.57 4.42 -4.77
C SER A 21 9.54 3.88 -3.81
N LEU A 22 9.63 4.32 -2.56
CA LEU A 22 8.66 3.95 -1.54
C LEU A 22 8.34 5.19 -0.72
N GLN A 23 7.05 5.48 -0.58
CA GLN A 23 6.58 6.56 0.27
C GLN A 23 5.48 6.03 1.18
N ILE A 24 5.64 6.24 2.48
CA ILE A 24 4.64 5.85 3.47
C ILE A 24 4.35 7.05 4.34
N LEU A 25 3.07 7.38 4.49
CA LEU A 25 2.63 8.47 5.35
C LEU A 25 1.58 7.94 6.31
N THR A 26 1.69 8.29 7.58
CA THR A 26 0.76 7.85 8.61
C THR A 26 0.38 9.02 9.48
N THR A 27 -0.88 9.11 9.87
CA THR A 27 -1.34 10.16 10.76
C THR A 27 -2.46 9.64 11.66
N GLN A 28 -2.59 10.27 12.84
CA GLN A 28 -3.74 10.02 13.71
C GLN A 28 -4.69 11.21 13.75
N LYS A 29 -4.37 12.27 12.99
CA LYS A 29 -5.18 13.48 12.98
C LYS A 29 -6.27 13.39 11.93
N ALA A 30 -7.52 13.66 12.31
CA ALA A 30 -8.66 13.48 11.41
C ALA A 30 -8.58 14.40 10.18
N ASP A 31 -8.14 15.64 10.37
CA ASP A 31 -8.07 16.59 9.26
C ASP A 31 -7.00 16.18 8.25
N LEU A 32 -5.86 15.68 8.73
CA LEU A 32 -4.82 15.20 7.83
C LEU A 32 -5.25 13.91 7.13
N ARG A 33 -6.03 13.07 7.82
CA ARG A 33 -6.56 11.85 7.21
C ARG A 33 -7.35 12.17 5.96
N GLU A 34 -8.25 13.15 6.05
CA GLU A 34 -9.08 13.50 4.91
C GLU A 34 -8.26 14.05 3.75
N ARG A 35 -7.26 14.87 4.06
CA ARG A 35 -6.38 15.39 3.02
C ARG A 35 -5.56 14.29 2.37
N MET A 36 -4.99 13.40 3.18
CA MET A 36 -4.18 12.31 2.64
C MET A 36 -5.03 11.37 1.80
N ARG A 37 -6.24 11.06 2.25
CA ARG A 37 -7.15 10.21 1.50
C ARG A 37 -7.46 10.84 0.14
N GLY A 38 -7.78 12.12 0.13
CA GLY A 38 -8.11 12.82 -1.10
C GLY A 38 -6.93 12.87 -2.06
N GLU A 39 -5.74 13.17 -1.54
CA GLU A 39 -4.56 13.27 -2.38
C GLU A 39 -4.16 11.92 -2.96
N PHE A 40 -4.25 10.87 -2.17
CA PHE A 40 -3.88 9.55 -2.68
C PHE A 40 -4.95 8.99 -3.61
N LYS A 41 -6.22 9.29 -3.36
CA LYS A 41 -7.26 8.89 -4.32
C LYS A 41 -7.07 9.58 -5.66
N ALA A 42 -6.55 10.80 -5.66
CA ALA A 42 -6.30 11.51 -6.90
C ALA A 42 -5.18 10.87 -7.72
N LEU A 43 -4.31 10.09 -7.10
CA LEU A 43 -3.29 9.36 -7.82
C LEU A 43 -3.85 8.13 -8.53
N ILE A 44 -4.99 7.64 -8.08
CA ILE A 44 -5.62 6.45 -8.67
C ILE A 44 -6.42 6.89 -9.87
N GLY A 45 -5.95 6.51 -11.05
CA GLY A 45 -6.56 6.92 -12.31
C GLY A 45 -7.14 5.75 -13.07
N LYS A 46 -7.38 5.99 -14.35
CA LYS A 46 -7.97 4.97 -15.22
C LYS A 46 -7.10 3.74 -15.37
N ASP A 47 -5.80 3.91 -15.23
CA ASP A 47 -4.87 2.81 -15.42
C ASP A 47 -4.66 1.99 -14.16
N HIS A 48 -5.30 2.37 -13.08
CA HIS A 48 -5.20 1.63 -11.83
C HIS A 48 -6.39 0.71 -11.66
N GLU A 49 -6.15 -0.44 -11.04
CA GLU A 49 -7.21 -1.39 -10.73
C GLU A 49 -7.15 -1.72 -9.25
N GLU A 50 -8.31 -1.90 -8.64
CA GLU A 50 -8.35 -2.36 -7.26
C GLU A 50 -7.97 -3.82 -7.24
N LEU A 51 -6.88 -4.13 -6.55
CA LEU A 51 -6.37 -5.49 -6.50
C LEU A 51 -7.05 -6.29 -5.41
N MET A 52 -7.19 -5.71 -4.23
CA MET A 52 -7.76 -6.43 -3.10
C MET A 52 -8.18 -5.46 -2.02
N ARG A 53 -9.06 -5.93 -1.16
CA ARG A 53 -9.45 -5.25 0.07
C ARG A 53 -9.18 -6.19 1.21
N VAL A 54 -8.53 -5.69 2.24
CA VAL A 54 -8.25 -6.47 3.43
C VAL A 54 -9.03 -5.87 4.58
N LYS A 55 -9.72 -6.71 5.33
CA LYS A 55 -10.42 -6.27 6.53
C LYS A 55 -10.10 -7.26 7.63
N ASP A 56 -9.43 -6.78 8.67
CA ASP A 56 -9.03 -7.61 9.79
C ASP A 56 -9.25 -6.81 11.07
N GLY A 57 -10.30 -7.16 11.81
CA GLY A 57 -10.70 -6.38 12.96
C GLY A 57 -11.14 -5.00 12.52
N LYS A 58 -10.50 -3.97 13.03
CA LYS A 58 -10.79 -2.59 12.65
C LYS A 58 -9.89 -2.08 11.53
N THR A 59 -8.92 -2.88 11.12
CA THR A 59 -8.04 -2.50 10.01
C THR A 59 -8.75 -2.74 8.69
N LYS A 60 -8.78 -1.72 7.85
CA LYS A 60 -9.34 -1.82 6.49
C LYS A 60 -8.31 -1.25 5.53
N ALA A 61 -7.83 -2.07 4.61
CA ALA A 61 -6.83 -1.65 3.65
C ALA A 61 -7.29 -1.97 2.24
N ASN A 62 -7.19 -0.99 1.36
CA ASN A 62 -7.49 -1.16 -0.06
C ASN A 62 -6.19 -1.03 -0.81
N PHE A 63 -5.96 -1.93 -1.75
CA PHE A 63 -4.76 -1.95 -2.56
C PHE A 63 -5.12 -1.75 -4.03
N TYR A 64 -4.39 -0.86 -4.68
CA TYR A 64 -4.60 -0.55 -6.09
C TYR A 64 -3.27 -0.74 -6.82
N VAL A 65 -3.33 -1.25 -8.04
CA VAL A 65 -2.14 -1.50 -8.84
C VAL A 65 -2.26 -0.87 -10.20
N LYS A 66 -1.12 -0.47 -10.74
CA LYS A 66 -1.01 -0.05 -12.14
C LYS A 66 -0.11 -1.06 -12.83
N GLN A 67 -0.65 -1.73 -13.83
CA GLN A 67 0.02 -2.82 -14.50
C GLN A 67 0.38 -2.46 -15.92
N GLN A 68 1.52 -2.94 -16.38
CA GLN A 68 1.89 -2.83 -17.78
C GLN A 68 2.39 -4.19 -18.20
N GLY A 69 1.62 -4.86 -19.06
CA GLY A 69 1.89 -6.24 -19.40
C GLY A 69 1.73 -7.11 -18.19
N GLU A 70 2.75 -7.89 -17.89
CA GLU A 70 2.71 -8.79 -16.73
C GLU A 70 3.35 -8.18 -15.49
N LEU A 71 3.83 -6.94 -15.59
CA LEU A 71 4.52 -6.31 -14.47
C LEU A 71 3.66 -5.21 -13.86
N ILE A 72 3.69 -5.16 -12.56
CA ILE A 72 3.04 -4.12 -11.78
C ILE A 72 4.06 -3.03 -11.56
N GLN A 73 3.72 -1.80 -11.96
CA GLN A 73 4.61 -0.65 -11.85
C GLN A 73 4.38 0.16 -10.61
N GLU A 74 3.19 0.07 -10.05
CA GLU A 74 2.84 0.88 -8.89
C GLU A 74 1.86 0.13 -8.02
N LEU A 75 2.07 0.22 -6.71
CA LEU A 75 1.14 -0.30 -5.71
C LEU A 75 0.79 0.85 -4.78
N ILE A 76 -0.50 1.11 -4.62
CA ILE A 76 -0.99 2.13 -3.70
C ILE A 76 -1.82 1.44 -2.64
N MET A 77 -1.55 1.74 -1.38
CA MET A 77 -2.34 1.25 -0.27
C MET A 77 -2.99 2.44 0.44
N ILE A 78 -4.26 2.30 0.76
CA ILE A 78 -4.97 3.26 1.60
C ILE A 78 -5.57 2.45 2.73
N ALA A 79 -5.21 2.76 3.96
CA ALA A 79 -5.57 1.91 5.09
C ALA A 79 -6.02 2.71 6.31
N ASP A 80 -7.13 2.25 6.92
CA ASP A 80 -7.52 2.66 8.27
C ASP A 80 -7.05 1.56 9.20
N MET A 81 -6.21 1.92 10.17
CA MET A 81 -5.56 0.94 11.04
C MET A 81 -6.34 0.73 12.33
N ASP A 82 -6.06 -0.41 12.97
CA ASP A 82 -6.72 -0.80 14.22
C ASP A 82 -6.58 0.24 15.33
N ASP A 83 -5.43 0.90 15.39
CA ASP A 83 -5.16 1.87 16.46
C ASP A 83 -5.75 3.24 16.19
N GLY A 84 -6.56 3.38 15.14
CA GLY A 84 -7.18 4.65 14.79
C GLY A 84 -6.35 5.51 13.86
N SER A 85 -5.14 5.07 13.51
CA SER A 85 -4.32 5.83 12.57
C SER A 85 -4.77 5.55 11.13
N PHE A 86 -4.36 6.44 10.24
CA PHE A 86 -4.59 6.32 8.81
C PHE A 86 -3.25 6.28 8.11
N SER A 87 -3.08 5.34 7.20
CA SER A 87 -1.81 5.15 6.52
C SER A 87 -2.02 5.05 5.02
N VAL A 88 -1.11 5.64 4.26
CA VAL A 88 -1.10 5.52 2.80
C VAL A 88 0.30 5.13 2.38
N MET A 89 0.40 4.41 1.28
CA MET A 89 1.67 3.97 0.75
C MET A 89 1.65 4.06 -0.77
N GLN A 90 2.76 4.49 -1.34
CA GLN A 90 2.96 4.43 -2.78
C GLN A 90 4.29 3.71 -3.02
N LEU A 91 4.24 2.61 -3.74
CA LEU A 91 5.40 1.81 -4.05
C LEU A 91 5.56 1.78 -5.56
N LEU A 92 6.70 2.25 -6.05
CA LEU A 92 7.00 2.25 -7.47
C LEU A 92 8.12 1.27 -7.74
N GLY A 93 8.03 0.55 -8.83
CA GLY A 93 9.05 -0.42 -9.19
C GLY A 93 8.59 -1.33 -10.28
N ARG A 94 9.04 -2.58 -10.21
CA ARG A 94 8.68 -3.63 -11.15
C ARG A 94 8.46 -4.91 -10.38
N PHE A 95 7.20 -5.30 -10.20
CA PHE A 95 6.86 -6.48 -9.43
C PHE A 95 5.90 -7.36 -10.19
N THR A 96 5.87 -8.64 -9.80
CA THR A 96 4.85 -9.55 -10.30
C THR A 96 3.67 -9.53 -9.33
N LEU A 97 2.56 -10.10 -9.76
CA LEU A 97 1.41 -10.26 -8.88
C LEU A 97 1.78 -11.10 -7.65
N GLN A 98 2.63 -12.10 -7.83
CA GLN A 98 3.08 -12.92 -6.73
C GLN A 98 3.85 -12.10 -5.70
N ASP A 99 4.70 -11.17 -6.18
CA ASP A 99 5.42 -10.28 -5.28
C ASP A 99 4.46 -9.47 -4.43
N VAL A 100 3.39 -8.95 -5.03
CA VAL A 100 2.41 -8.17 -4.30
C VAL A 100 1.67 -9.03 -3.28
N GLN A 101 1.34 -10.26 -3.64
CA GLN A 101 0.69 -11.16 -2.72
C GLN A 101 1.57 -11.44 -1.50
N GLU A 102 2.86 -11.54 -1.70
CA GLU A 102 3.79 -11.73 -0.59
C GLU A 102 3.88 -10.50 0.30
N ILE A 103 3.85 -9.31 -0.30
CA ILE A 103 3.85 -8.08 0.49
C ILE A 103 2.66 -8.05 1.44
N THR A 104 1.49 -8.46 0.95
CA THR A 104 0.25 -8.31 1.70
C THR A 104 -0.07 -9.50 2.57
N SER A 105 0.72 -10.56 2.53
CA SER A 105 0.40 -11.79 3.25
C SER A 105 0.34 -11.58 4.77
N GLU A 106 1.17 -10.69 5.32
CA GLU A 106 1.18 -10.45 6.75
C GLU A 106 -0.10 -9.76 7.21
N ILE A 107 -0.65 -8.88 6.38
CA ILE A 107 -1.89 -8.20 6.72
C ILE A 107 -3.05 -9.19 6.71
N ASN A 108 -2.99 -10.14 5.80
CA ASN A 108 -4.10 -11.04 5.54
C ASN A 108 -4.08 -12.31 6.41
N LYS A 109 -3.27 -12.33 7.42
CA LYS A 109 -3.21 -13.50 8.29
C LYS A 109 -4.36 -13.57 9.28
#